data_1fb6f12c046008fa4eabb9407db609d9
#
_entry.id   1fb6f12c046008fa4eabb9407db609d9
#
_cell.length_a   1.000
_cell.length_b   1.000
_cell.length_c   1.000
_cell.angle_alpha   90.00
_cell.angle_beta   90.00
_cell.angle_gamma   90.00
#
_symmetry.space_group_name_H-M   'P 1'
#
loop_
_entity.id
_entity.type
_entity.pdbx_description
1 polymer ?
#
loop_
_entity_poly.entity_id
_entity_poly.type
_entity_poly.pdbx_seq_one_letter_code
_entity_poly.pdbx_strand_id
1 'polypeptide(L)'
;MSRYGAETKVYVGDLGNNASKQELEDAFGYYGPLRNVWVARNPPGFAFVEFEDPRDAEDAIRGLVSLLFYYVQAAGNTLVLLDNQVIKETHSIFFRSLQDRGYELTFKIADDSSLHLSKYGEYLYDNLIIFAPSVEEFGGTLNVDSITQFIDEGGNVLVAGSSITGDVLRELASECGFEVDEESAFVIDHLNYDVSDNGQHTKIVVSSEHLIDAPIIVGHRKEVAPLLYSGTGILADPDNPLVLPLLTADSTAYTYIPEQPIKEYPHAVGKNTVLIAGLQARNNARVVFSGSLKFFSDDYFTSSVQKGEEAEKYPVSGNKQVALAIANWVFKEQGQLRVHSVQHHKEGEKVPPHAYTIMEQLVYTIEVDIWEEGQWKPFNTDDIQLEFVRIDPFVRTTLIRKQPGKYEAKFKIPDVYGVYQLNVNYDRIGYTHLYTSTQVSVRPLQHTQYERFIPSAYPYYVSAFSMMAGVFLFSFVFLHYKDESPKSKSD
;
A
#
# COMPACT_ATOMS: atom_id res chain seq x y z
N MET A 1 -6.88 15.31 43.83
CA MET A 1 -7.23 16.16 42.69
C MET A 1 -5.94 16.55 41.98
N SER A 2 -5.50 15.76 41.01
CA SER A 2 -4.37 16.09 40.14
C SER A 2 -4.97 16.60 38.82
N ARG A 3 -4.85 17.90 38.55
CA ARG A 3 -5.16 18.51 37.27
C ARG A 3 -4.04 18.10 36.33
N TYR A 4 -4.32 17.24 35.36
CA TYR A 4 -3.49 17.11 34.17
C TYR A 4 -3.55 18.47 33.46
N GLY A 5 -2.44 19.21 33.52
CA GLY A 5 -2.26 20.41 32.72
C GLY A 5 -2.25 20.00 31.25
N ALA A 6 -3.09 20.65 30.43
CA ALA A 6 -3.00 20.51 28.99
C ALA A 6 -1.58 20.87 28.54
N GLU A 7 -0.92 19.97 27.81
CA GLU A 7 0.45 20.16 27.37
C GLU A 7 0.51 21.26 26.32
N THR A 8 1.12 22.40 26.67
CA THR A 8 1.36 23.53 25.76
C THR A 8 2.63 23.37 24.97
N LYS A 9 3.35 22.25 25.16
CA LYS A 9 4.68 22.01 24.61
C LYS A 9 4.65 21.00 23.48
N VAL A 10 5.07 21.42 22.29
CA VAL A 10 5.18 20.60 21.08
C VAL A 10 6.64 20.17 20.89
N TYR A 11 6.85 18.88 20.70
CA TYR A 11 8.13 18.32 20.28
C TYR A 11 8.21 18.37 18.76
N VAL A 12 9.33 18.84 18.22
CA VAL A 12 9.62 18.90 16.80
C VAL A 12 10.90 18.08 16.59
N GLY A 13 10.79 16.91 15.99
CA GLY A 13 11.89 16.02 15.63
C GLY A 13 12.29 16.21 14.17
N ASP A 14 13.33 15.48 13.75
CA ASP A 14 13.85 15.43 12.38
C ASP A 14 14.21 16.81 11.77
N LEU A 15 14.66 17.71 12.64
CA LEU A 15 15.18 18.98 12.22
C LEU A 15 16.62 18.78 11.73
N GLY A 16 16.88 19.06 10.46
CA GLY A 16 18.24 19.04 9.91
C GLY A 16 19.21 19.87 10.75
N ASN A 17 20.51 19.61 10.60
CA ASN A 17 21.58 20.26 11.39
C ASN A 17 21.61 21.79 11.35
N ASN A 18 20.85 22.41 10.44
CA ASN A 18 20.84 23.85 10.19
C ASN A 18 19.54 24.56 10.64
N ALA A 19 18.60 23.86 11.26
CA ALA A 19 17.35 24.49 11.69
C ALA A 19 17.60 25.64 12.67
N SER A 20 17.18 26.84 12.27
CA SER A 20 17.35 28.03 13.10
C SER A 20 16.13 28.23 14.01
N LYS A 21 16.36 28.84 15.18
CA LYS A 21 15.29 29.21 16.09
C LYS A 21 14.25 30.14 15.40
N GLN A 22 14.72 31.04 14.54
CA GLN A 22 13.89 31.99 13.82
C GLN A 22 12.90 31.31 12.86
N GLU A 23 13.33 30.30 12.12
CA GLU A 23 12.48 29.54 11.21
C GLU A 23 11.37 28.81 11.94
N LEU A 24 11.65 28.30 13.14
CA LEU A 24 10.64 27.67 14.00
C LEU A 24 9.67 28.71 14.57
N GLU A 25 10.16 29.88 15.01
CA GLU A 25 9.30 30.98 15.46
C GLU A 25 8.37 31.48 14.35
N ASP A 26 8.86 31.60 13.13
CA ASP A 26 8.06 32.01 11.97
C ASP A 26 7.02 30.95 11.58
N ALA A 27 7.40 29.67 11.55
CA ALA A 27 6.51 28.57 11.19
C ALA A 27 5.40 28.33 12.22
N PHE A 28 5.74 28.34 13.51
CA PHE A 28 4.80 28.05 14.58
C PHE A 28 4.00 29.29 15.05
N GLY A 29 4.56 30.48 14.87
CA GLY A 29 3.91 31.75 15.23
C GLY A 29 2.62 32.04 14.46
N TYR A 30 2.42 31.39 13.31
CA TYR A 30 1.17 31.45 12.55
C TYR A 30 -0.05 30.87 13.32
N TYR A 31 0.19 29.88 14.19
CA TYR A 31 -0.87 29.17 14.93
C TYR A 31 -1.22 29.84 16.26
N GLY A 32 -0.36 30.71 16.78
CA GLY A 32 -0.61 31.46 18.01
C GLY A 32 0.66 31.99 18.68
N PRO A 33 0.52 32.75 19.77
CA PRO A 33 1.67 33.32 20.47
C PRO A 33 2.50 32.24 21.15
N LEU A 34 3.82 32.31 20.89
CA LEU A 34 4.81 31.38 21.41
C LEU A 34 5.39 31.89 22.73
N ARG A 35 5.43 31.04 23.74
CA ARG A 35 6.04 31.33 25.04
C ARG A 35 7.55 31.12 25.00
N ASN A 36 7.99 30.04 24.37
CA ASN A 36 9.41 29.73 24.26
C ASN A 36 9.67 28.80 23.08
N VAL A 37 10.81 28.96 22.41
CA VAL A 37 11.33 28.05 21.41
C VAL A 37 12.76 27.69 21.80
N TRP A 38 12.99 26.39 22.00
CA TRP A 38 14.28 25.83 22.35
C TRP A 38 14.72 24.81 21.31
N VAL A 39 15.92 24.98 20.76
CA VAL A 39 16.52 24.09 19.76
C VAL A 39 17.70 23.36 20.37
N ALA A 40 17.74 22.05 20.21
CA ALA A 40 18.83 21.22 20.68
C ALA A 40 20.10 21.49 19.86
N ARG A 41 21.22 21.69 20.56
CA ARG A 41 22.53 21.91 19.92
C ARG A 41 23.42 20.66 19.95
N ASN A 42 23.17 19.75 20.90
CA ASN A 42 23.96 18.52 21.07
C ASN A 42 23.15 17.46 21.83
N PRO A 43 22.64 16.37 21.20
CA PRO A 43 22.64 16.14 19.76
C PRO A 43 21.72 17.11 19.02
N PRO A 44 22.02 17.52 17.78
CA PRO A 44 21.15 18.35 16.96
C PRO A 44 19.95 17.51 16.43
N GLY A 45 18.98 18.18 15.82
CA GLY A 45 17.90 17.51 15.11
C GLY A 45 16.53 17.51 15.81
N PHE A 46 16.39 18.19 16.95
CA PHE A 46 15.08 18.37 17.58
C PHE A 46 14.93 19.72 18.30
N ALA A 47 13.70 20.14 18.47
CA ALA A 47 13.33 21.35 19.19
C ALA A 47 12.09 21.15 20.04
N PHE A 48 11.87 22.08 20.96
CA PHE A 48 10.63 22.22 21.71
C PHE A 48 10.05 23.61 21.49
N VAL A 49 8.79 23.64 21.09
CA VAL A 49 8.01 24.88 20.94
C VAL A 49 6.92 24.90 22.00
N GLU A 50 6.86 25.94 22.82
CA GLU A 50 5.89 26.10 23.90
C GLU A 50 4.96 27.25 23.56
N PHE A 51 3.65 26.98 23.48
CA PHE A 51 2.59 27.95 23.22
C PHE A 51 2.04 28.56 24.52
N GLU A 52 1.43 29.71 24.41
CA GLU A 52 0.70 30.31 25.55
C GLU A 52 -0.63 29.60 25.82
N ASP A 53 -1.34 29.15 24.74
CA ASP A 53 -2.62 28.43 24.83
C ASP A 53 -2.42 26.97 24.34
N PRO A 54 -2.94 25.96 25.09
CA PRO A 54 -2.93 24.56 24.66
C PRO A 54 -3.66 24.31 23.34
N ARG A 55 -4.67 25.11 22.99
CA ARG A 55 -5.41 24.99 21.74
C ARG A 55 -4.55 25.32 20.53
N ASP A 56 -3.72 26.36 20.66
CA ASP A 56 -2.78 26.77 19.60
C ASP A 56 -1.74 25.67 19.36
N ALA A 57 -1.32 24.96 20.41
CA ALA A 57 -0.44 23.81 20.31
C ALA A 57 -1.10 22.63 19.55
N GLU A 58 -2.38 22.33 19.83
CA GLU A 58 -3.14 21.30 19.09
C GLU A 58 -3.37 21.71 17.62
N ASP A 59 -3.69 22.94 17.36
CA ASP A 59 -3.91 23.47 16.00
C ASP A 59 -2.59 23.48 15.21
N ALA A 60 -1.47 23.82 15.87
CA ALA A 60 -0.14 23.74 15.25
C ALA A 60 0.24 22.29 14.90
N ILE A 61 0.00 21.32 15.78
CA ILE A 61 0.23 19.91 15.49
C ILE A 61 -0.63 19.48 14.29
N ARG A 62 -1.90 19.80 14.26
CA ARG A 62 -2.78 19.46 13.13
C ARG A 62 -2.36 20.12 11.84
N GLY A 63 -2.04 21.42 11.87
CA GLY A 63 -1.68 22.20 10.68
C GLY A 63 -0.31 21.84 10.13
N LEU A 64 0.71 21.66 10.98
CA LEU A 64 2.06 21.33 10.57
C LEU A 64 2.23 19.88 10.16
N VAL A 65 1.51 18.93 10.79
CA VAL A 65 1.44 17.56 10.30
C VAL A 65 0.86 17.54 8.88
N SER A 66 -0.17 18.33 8.57
CA SER A 66 -0.68 18.44 7.20
C SER A 66 0.30 19.14 6.25
N LEU A 67 1.08 20.14 6.71
CA LEU A 67 2.10 20.85 5.94
C LEU A 67 3.37 19.99 5.73
N LEU A 68 3.80 19.20 6.72
CA LEU A 68 4.90 18.24 6.56
C LEU A 68 4.52 17.17 5.53
N PHE A 69 3.28 16.70 5.50
CA PHE A 69 2.79 15.85 4.40
C PHE A 69 2.74 16.58 3.05
N TYR A 70 2.60 17.88 3.02
CA TYR A 70 2.65 18.68 1.79
C TYR A 70 4.08 18.91 1.29
N TYR A 71 5.08 19.01 2.19
CA TYR A 71 6.50 19.20 1.84
C TYR A 71 7.22 17.86 1.50
N VAL A 72 6.73 16.74 1.98
CA VAL A 72 7.27 15.38 1.66
C VAL A 72 6.88 14.91 0.26
N GLN A 73 6.11 15.70 -0.49
CA GLN A 73 5.73 15.42 -1.88
C GLN A 73 6.24 16.42 -2.91
N ALA A 74 7.30 17.15 -2.62
CA ALA A 74 8.19 17.62 -3.66
C ALA A 74 8.78 16.37 -4.33
N ALA A 75 8.71 16.31 -5.66
CA ALA A 75 9.27 15.24 -6.45
C ALA A 75 10.68 14.92 -5.93
N GLY A 76 10.90 13.68 -5.47
CA GLY A 76 12.06 13.35 -4.66
C GLY A 76 13.37 13.40 -5.42
N ASN A 77 14.47 13.52 -4.68
CA ASN A 77 15.82 13.41 -5.24
C ASN A 77 16.01 12.02 -5.84
N THR A 78 16.41 11.95 -7.08
CA THR A 78 16.58 10.70 -7.82
C THR A 78 18.01 10.53 -8.30
N LEU A 79 18.66 9.44 -7.87
CA LEU A 79 19.95 9.06 -8.40
C LEU A 79 19.75 8.24 -9.69
N VAL A 80 20.46 8.62 -10.75
CA VAL A 80 20.45 7.89 -12.03
C VAL A 80 21.85 7.35 -12.31
N LEU A 81 21.98 6.03 -12.30
CA LEU A 81 23.21 5.34 -12.63
C LEU A 81 23.20 4.94 -14.10
N LEU A 82 24.25 5.25 -14.82
CA LEU A 82 24.41 5.01 -16.24
C LEU A 82 25.68 4.20 -16.51
N ASP A 83 25.68 3.34 -17.53
CA ASP A 83 26.92 2.73 -18.05
C ASP A 83 27.83 3.77 -18.70
N ASN A 84 27.20 4.65 -19.48
CA ASN A 84 27.91 5.73 -20.18
C ASN A 84 27.01 6.95 -20.36
N GLN A 85 27.62 8.10 -20.67
CA GLN A 85 26.88 9.37 -20.82
C GLN A 85 25.95 9.39 -22.05
N VAL A 86 26.17 8.53 -23.04
CA VAL A 86 25.36 8.46 -24.27
C VAL A 86 23.92 8.03 -23.93
N ILE A 87 23.72 7.22 -22.88
CA ILE A 87 22.40 6.79 -22.43
C ILE A 87 21.52 7.99 -22.05
N LYS A 88 22.10 9.04 -21.48
CA LYS A 88 21.38 10.27 -21.18
C LYS A 88 20.77 10.93 -22.42
N GLU A 89 21.48 10.86 -23.56
CA GLU A 89 21.03 11.43 -24.83
C GLU A 89 20.00 10.52 -25.51
N THR A 90 20.22 9.21 -25.51
CA THR A 90 19.35 8.22 -26.18
C THR A 90 18.04 7.94 -25.42
N HIS A 91 17.93 8.39 -24.16
CA HIS A 91 16.74 8.26 -23.31
C HIS A 91 16.22 9.64 -22.85
N SER A 92 16.46 10.65 -23.67
CA SER A 92 16.22 12.06 -23.32
C SER A 92 14.74 12.35 -23.04
N ILE A 93 13.82 11.72 -23.78
CA ILE A 93 12.35 11.89 -23.62
C ILE A 93 11.91 11.37 -22.24
N PHE A 94 12.44 10.22 -21.82
CA PHE A 94 12.14 9.62 -20.52
C PHE A 94 12.62 10.52 -19.37
N PHE A 95 13.89 10.90 -19.37
CA PHE A 95 14.46 11.77 -18.32
C PHE A 95 13.83 13.16 -18.29
N ARG A 96 13.56 13.74 -19.45
CA ARG A 96 12.87 15.04 -19.53
C ARG A 96 11.47 14.96 -18.93
N SER A 97 10.73 13.88 -19.19
CA SER A 97 9.41 13.68 -18.58
C SER A 97 9.46 13.61 -17.06
N LEU A 98 10.52 13.05 -16.46
CA LEU A 98 10.74 13.07 -15.01
C LEU A 98 11.05 14.48 -14.52
N GLN A 99 11.93 15.20 -15.20
CA GLN A 99 12.28 16.59 -14.85
C GLN A 99 11.08 17.54 -14.96
N ASP A 100 10.26 17.40 -16.01
CA ASP A 100 9.04 18.20 -16.21
C ASP A 100 8.01 17.98 -15.08
N ARG A 101 8.07 16.83 -14.41
CA ARG A 101 7.27 16.50 -13.22
C ARG A 101 7.92 16.96 -11.90
N GLY A 102 9.11 17.56 -11.97
CA GLY A 102 9.80 18.17 -10.83
C GLY A 102 10.83 17.28 -10.13
N TYR A 103 11.19 16.08 -10.67
CA TYR A 103 12.25 15.26 -10.10
C TYR A 103 13.63 15.89 -10.30
N GLU A 104 14.43 15.93 -9.25
CA GLU A 104 15.83 16.33 -9.32
C GLU A 104 16.68 15.11 -9.67
N LEU A 105 17.12 15.04 -10.94
CA LEU A 105 17.90 13.91 -11.43
C LEU A 105 19.40 14.16 -11.26
N THR A 106 20.07 13.36 -10.44
CA THR A 106 21.52 13.33 -10.29
C THR A 106 22.10 12.19 -11.13
N PHE A 107 22.75 12.53 -12.25
CA PHE A 107 23.36 11.52 -13.13
C PHE A 107 24.78 11.20 -12.68
N LYS A 108 25.06 9.89 -12.51
CA LYS A 108 26.37 9.34 -12.20
C LYS A 108 26.66 8.13 -13.06
N ILE A 109 27.95 7.85 -13.32
CA ILE A 109 28.36 6.58 -13.93
C ILE A 109 28.40 5.51 -12.82
N ALA A 110 28.00 4.29 -13.17
CA ALA A 110 27.80 3.22 -12.20
C ALA A 110 29.09 2.77 -11.46
N ASP A 111 30.26 3.02 -12.05
CA ASP A 111 31.59 2.72 -11.51
C ASP A 111 32.25 3.92 -10.78
N ASP A 112 31.54 5.05 -10.64
CA ASP A 112 32.09 6.26 -9.98
C ASP A 112 32.39 5.98 -8.50
N SER A 113 33.66 6.16 -8.12
CA SER A 113 34.13 5.95 -6.74
C SER A 113 33.49 6.91 -5.70
N SER A 114 32.80 7.97 -6.15
CA SER A 114 32.09 8.92 -5.30
C SER A 114 30.62 8.54 -5.02
N LEU A 115 30.19 7.33 -5.40
CA LEU A 115 28.82 6.89 -5.21
C LEU A 115 28.53 6.61 -3.73
N HIS A 116 27.47 7.24 -3.24
CA HIS A 116 26.91 6.99 -1.91
C HIS A 116 25.39 7.15 -1.97
N LEU A 117 24.64 6.18 -1.46
CA LEU A 117 23.18 6.30 -1.26
C LEU A 117 22.86 7.01 0.04
N SER A 118 23.65 6.77 1.07
CA SER A 118 23.45 7.36 2.39
C SER A 118 24.70 8.10 2.88
N LYS A 119 24.48 9.11 3.70
CA LYS A 119 25.54 9.86 4.38
C LYS A 119 25.13 10.15 5.81
N TYR A 120 25.99 9.76 6.77
CA TYR A 120 25.72 9.93 8.21
C TYR A 120 24.44 9.23 8.70
N GLY A 121 23.99 8.15 8.02
CA GLY A 121 22.79 7.41 8.37
C GLY A 121 21.50 7.94 7.74
N GLU A 122 21.57 8.97 6.88
CA GLU A 122 20.43 9.48 6.13
C GLU A 122 20.61 9.21 4.63
N TYR A 123 19.53 8.81 3.94
CA TYR A 123 19.55 8.66 2.49
C TYR A 123 19.56 10.02 1.80
N LEU A 124 20.38 10.13 0.77
CA LEU A 124 20.49 11.33 -0.06
C LEU A 124 19.43 11.39 -1.17
N TYR A 125 18.85 10.24 -1.48
CA TYR A 125 17.91 10.04 -2.58
C TYR A 125 16.69 9.23 -2.11
N ASP A 126 15.55 9.54 -2.69
CA ASP A 126 14.28 8.83 -2.46
C ASP A 126 14.07 7.73 -3.51
N ASN A 127 14.63 7.93 -4.70
CA ASN A 127 14.48 7.04 -5.83
C ASN A 127 15.83 6.73 -6.48
N LEU A 128 15.96 5.52 -7.02
CA LEU A 128 17.13 5.03 -7.73
C LEU A 128 16.73 4.52 -9.12
N ILE A 129 17.40 5.00 -10.16
CA ILE A 129 17.27 4.49 -11.53
C ILE A 129 18.60 3.87 -11.92
N ILE A 130 18.60 2.61 -12.34
CA ILE A 130 19.80 1.90 -12.80
C ILE A 130 19.62 1.58 -14.28
N PHE A 131 20.23 2.39 -15.13
CA PHE A 131 20.34 2.21 -16.58
C PHE A 131 21.80 1.86 -16.95
N ALA A 132 22.33 0.88 -16.22
CA ALA A 132 23.70 0.42 -16.34
C ALA A 132 23.72 -1.11 -16.44
N PRO A 133 23.20 -1.71 -17.54
CA PRO A 133 23.09 -3.15 -17.67
C PRO A 133 24.43 -3.87 -17.65
N SER A 134 25.52 -3.29 -18.16
CA SER A 134 26.82 -3.92 -18.29
C SER A 134 27.72 -3.77 -17.06
N VAL A 135 27.24 -3.20 -15.97
CA VAL A 135 28.03 -3.01 -14.76
C VAL A 135 28.34 -4.34 -14.08
N GLU A 136 29.62 -4.59 -13.83
CA GLU A 136 30.08 -5.77 -13.08
C GLU A 136 30.23 -5.50 -11.58
N GLU A 137 30.63 -4.26 -11.21
CA GLU A 137 30.73 -3.79 -9.84
C GLU A 137 30.31 -2.31 -9.76
N PHE A 138 29.55 -1.96 -8.73
CA PHE A 138 29.23 -0.57 -8.46
C PHE A 138 30.41 0.14 -7.80
N GLY A 139 30.57 1.42 -8.11
CA GLY A 139 31.60 2.25 -7.46
C GLY A 139 31.24 2.71 -6.05
N GLY A 140 32.26 3.24 -5.35
CA GLY A 140 32.08 3.85 -4.03
C GLY A 140 31.68 2.88 -2.91
N THR A 141 30.60 3.21 -2.20
CA THR A 141 30.03 2.36 -1.14
C THR A 141 28.77 1.63 -1.59
N LEU A 142 28.44 1.72 -2.88
CA LEU A 142 27.27 1.09 -3.42
C LEU A 142 27.56 -0.39 -3.69
N ASN A 143 26.69 -1.26 -3.18
CA ASN A 143 26.68 -2.70 -3.44
C ASN A 143 25.25 -3.23 -3.38
N VAL A 144 25.03 -4.50 -3.70
CA VAL A 144 23.70 -5.12 -3.68
C VAL A 144 23.05 -4.99 -2.31
N ASP A 145 23.80 -5.26 -1.22
CA ASP A 145 23.27 -5.14 0.14
C ASP A 145 22.78 -3.73 0.47
N SER A 146 23.53 -2.69 0.03
CA SER A 146 23.14 -1.30 0.28
C SER A 146 21.90 -0.88 -0.49
N ILE A 147 21.69 -1.43 -1.70
CA ILE A 147 20.47 -1.20 -2.50
C ILE A 147 19.30 -1.97 -1.87
N THR A 148 19.50 -3.20 -1.44
CA THR A 148 18.47 -3.99 -0.76
C THR A 148 18.04 -3.31 0.55
N GLN A 149 19.00 -2.83 1.35
CA GLN A 149 18.69 -2.04 2.54
C GLN A 149 17.92 -0.75 2.20
N PHE A 150 18.28 -0.06 1.11
CA PHE A 150 17.53 1.11 0.63
C PHE A 150 16.07 0.78 0.30
N ILE A 151 15.83 -0.39 -0.33
CA ILE A 151 14.47 -0.90 -0.62
C ILE A 151 13.75 -1.22 0.70
N ASP A 152 14.41 -1.86 1.65
CA ASP A 152 13.86 -2.22 2.96
C ASP A 152 13.47 -0.99 3.79
N GLU A 153 14.14 0.13 3.60
CA GLU A 153 13.83 1.41 4.24
C GLU A 153 12.83 2.27 3.45
N GLY A 154 12.26 1.73 2.36
CA GLY A 154 11.14 2.33 1.62
C GLY A 154 11.53 3.06 0.34
N GLY A 155 12.80 2.98 -0.09
CA GLY A 155 13.29 3.53 -1.35
C GLY A 155 12.70 2.83 -2.57
N ASN A 156 12.57 3.55 -3.69
CA ASN A 156 12.01 2.99 -4.91
C ASN A 156 13.11 2.81 -5.95
N VAL A 157 13.06 1.71 -6.70
CA VAL A 157 14.12 1.36 -7.65
C VAL A 157 13.53 0.99 -9.02
N LEU A 158 14.10 1.57 -10.08
CA LEU A 158 13.81 1.19 -11.47
C LEU A 158 15.10 0.70 -12.12
N VAL A 159 15.14 -0.57 -12.49
CA VAL A 159 16.29 -1.21 -13.14
C VAL A 159 15.94 -1.54 -14.59
N ALA A 160 16.82 -1.23 -15.50
CA ALA A 160 16.74 -1.69 -16.88
C ALA A 160 17.99 -2.47 -17.25
N GLY A 161 17.79 -3.75 -17.51
CA GLY A 161 18.79 -4.68 -18.00
C GLY A 161 18.91 -4.69 -19.51
N SER A 162 19.71 -5.60 -20.01
CA SER A 162 19.86 -5.95 -21.43
C SER A 162 20.25 -7.41 -21.55
N SER A 163 20.52 -7.88 -22.77
CA SER A 163 21.11 -9.20 -22.98
C SER A 163 22.51 -9.34 -22.34
N ILE A 164 23.20 -8.23 -22.10
CA ILE A 164 24.52 -8.19 -21.43
C ILE A 164 24.29 -7.63 -20.02
N THR A 165 23.58 -8.37 -19.18
CA THR A 165 23.32 -7.95 -17.78
C THR A 165 24.43 -8.50 -16.89
N GLY A 166 25.14 -7.61 -16.17
CA GLY A 166 26.22 -7.96 -15.25
C GLY A 166 25.74 -8.77 -14.02
N ASP A 167 26.66 -9.46 -13.38
CA ASP A 167 26.37 -10.35 -12.24
C ASP A 167 25.73 -9.61 -11.06
N VAL A 168 26.13 -8.36 -10.82
CA VAL A 168 25.61 -7.55 -9.72
C VAL A 168 24.10 -7.26 -9.87
N LEU A 169 23.66 -7.00 -11.11
CA LEU A 169 22.23 -6.78 -11.36
C LEU A 169 21.43 -8.09 -11.33
N ARG A 170 22.06 -9.21 -11.65
CA ARG A 170 21.46 -10.55 -11.51
C ARG A 170 21.26 -10.90 -10.04
N GLU A 171 22.28 -10.63 -9.21
CA GLU A 171 22.21 -10.81 -7.77
C GLU A 171 21.10 -9.93 -7.16
N LEU A 172 21.07 -8.64 -7.52
CA LEU A 172 20.00 -7.71 -7.08
C LEU A 172 18.61 -8.19 -7.51
N ALA A 173 18.47 -8.72 -8.73
CA ALA A 173 17.22 -9.28 -9.20
C ALA A 173 16.79 -10.49 -8.37
N SER A 174 17.74 -11.39 -8.06
CA SER A 174 17.52 -12.59 -7.24
C SER A 174 17.03 -12.23 -5.83
N GLU A 175 17.62 -11.23 -5.18
CA GLU A 175 17.18 -10.71 -3.89
C GLU A 175 15.75 -10.14 -3.95
N CYS A 176 15.34 -9.61 -5.10
CA CYS A 176 13.98 -9.11 -5.34
C CYS A 176 12.97 -10.20 -5.78
N GLY A 177 13.41 -11.46 -5.91
CA GLY A 177 12.55 -12.57 -6.36
C GLY A 177 12.39 -12.67 -7.89
N PHE A 178 13.34 -12.11 -8.64
CA PHE A 178 13.44 -12.22 -10.10
C PHE A 178 14.69 -13.00 -10.50
N GLU A 179 14.58 -13.81 -11.51
CA GLU A 179 15.73 -14.50 -12.11
C GLU A 179 15.91 -13.98 -13.53
N VAL A 180 17.03 -13.33 -13.80
CA VAL A 180 17.40 -12.84 -15.14
C VAL A 180 18.09 -13.95 -15.89
N ASP A 181 17.72 -14.17 -17.15
CA ASP A 181 18.28 -15.23 -17.99
C ASP A 181 19.79 -15.06 -18.21
N GLU A 182 20.43 -16.08 -18.79
CA GLU A 182 21.88 -16.12 -19.02
C GLU A 182 22.39 -14.94 -19.85
N GLU A 183 23.69 -14.66 -19.73
CA GLU A 183 24.33 -13.61 -20.49
C GLU A 183 24.23 -13.88 -22.00
N SER A 184 23.98 -12.84 -22.77
CA SER A 184 23.75 -12.90 -24.23
C SER A 184 22.46 -13.60 -24.66
N ALA A 185 21.58 -14.03 -23.74
CA ALA A 185 20.27 -14.55 -24.09
C ALA A 185 19.30 -13.39 -24.42
N PHE A 186 18.57 -13.57 -25.50
CA PHE A 186 17.50 -12.68 -25.95
C PHE A 186 16.16 -13.40 -25.92
N VAL A 187 15.11 -12.64 -25.75
CA VAL A 187 13.76 -13.12 -26.04
C VAL A 187 13.58 -13.17 -27.55
N ILE A 188 13.28 -14.33 -28.07
CA ILE A 188 13.09 -14.62 -29.50
C ILE A 188 11.65 -15.02 -29.75
N ASP A 189 11.00 -14.41 -30.73
CA ASP A 189 9.68 -14.83 -31.19
C ASP A 189 9.62 -14.81 -32.73
N HIS A 190 9.54 -15.97 -33.33
CA HIS A 190 9.51 -16.14 -34.76
C HIS A 190 8.16 -15.81 -35.41
N LEU A 191 7.11 -15.59 -34.62
CA LEU A 191 5.78 -15.24 -35.09
C LEU A 191 5.41 -13.78 -34.81
N ASN A 192 5.98 -13.19 -33.74
CA ASN A 192 5.63 -11.85 -33.26
C ASN A 192 6.85 -10.89 -33.29
N TYR A 193 7.53 -10.80 -34.40
CA TYR A 193 8.66 -9.88 -34.58
C TYR A 193 8.27 -8.65 -35.40
N ASP A 194 9.00 -7.57 -35.22
CA ASP A 194 8.84 -6.32 -35.97
C ASP A 194 9.52 -6.40 -37.34
N VAL A 195 8.91 -5.81 -38.37
CA VAL A 195 9.45 -5.79 -39.75
C VAL A 195 10.85 -5.18 -39.82
N SER A 196 11.21 -4.28 -38.91
CA SER A 196 12.54 -3.69 -38.86
C SER A 196 13.61 -4.56 -38.17
N ASP A 197 13.27 -5.79 -37.77
CA ASP A 197 14.22 -6.73 -37.18
C ASP A 197 15.29 -7.14 -38.20
N ASN A 198 16.50 -7.45 -37.72
CA ASN A 198 17.63 -7.86 -38.54
C ASN A 198 17.61 -9.34 -39.01
N GLY A 199 16.49 -10.03 -38.78
CA GLY A 199 16.30 -11.46 -39.13
C GLY A 199 16.63 -12.45 -38.02
N GLN A 200 17.03 -11.95 -36.82
CA GLN A 200 17.25 -12.80 -35.64
C GLN A 200 15.97 -12.95 -34.81
N HIS A 201 14.93 -12.21 -35.11
CA HIS A 201 13.64 -12.19 -34.42
C HIS A 201 13.75 -11.84 -32.91
N THR A 202 14.71 -10.97 -32.58
CA THR A 202 14.98 -10.48 -31.25
C THR A 202 14.29 -9.14 -30.94
N LYS A 203 13.82 -8.42 -31.98
CA LYS A 203 12.97 -7.26 -31.84
C LYS A 203 11.50 -7.69 -31.94
N ILE A 204 10.92 -8.02 -30.80
CA ILE A 204 9.58 -8.58 -30.74
C ILE A 204 8.51 -7.50 -30.59
N VAL A 205 7.31 -7.78 -31.10
CA VAL A 205 6.11 -6.97 -30.93
C VAL A 205 5.21 -7.64 -29.92
N VAL A 206 4.93 -6.96 -28.82
CA VAL A 206 4.10 -7.48 -27.73
C VAL A 206 2.76 -6.76 -27.72
N SER A 207 1.68 -7.53 -27.71
CA SER A 207 0.32 -6.99 -27.62
C SER A 207 0.05 -6.41 -26.22
N SER A 208 -0.73 -5.35 -26.15
CA SER A 208 -1.19 -4.77 -24.88
C SER A 208 -1.99 -5.74 -23.99
N GLU A 209 -2.46 -6.85 -24.53
CA GLU A 209 -3.15 -7.91 -23.77
C GLU A 209 -2.21 -8.63 -22.79
N HIS A 210 -0.91 -8.60 -23.03
CA HIS A 210 0.13 -9.19 -22.17
C HIS A 210 0.55 -8.28 -21.00
N LEU A 211 0.03 -7.04 -20.95
CA LEU A 211 0.16 -6.17 -19.79
C LEU A 211 -0.72 -6.66 -18.64
N ILE A 212 -0.26 -6.46 -17.42
CA ILE A 212 -1.03 -6.72 -16.21
C ILE A 212 -2.36 -5.94 -16.24
N ASP A 213 -3.45 -6.54 -15.75
CA ASP A 213 -4.76 -5.87 -15.67
C ASP A 213 -4.87 -4.99 -14.42
N ALA A 214 -4.00 -4.00 -14.34
CA ALA A 214 -3.93 -3.04 -13.23
C ALA A 214 -3.76 -1.62 -13.81
N PRO A 215 -4.86 -0.88 -14.05
CA PRO A 215 -4.81 0.46 -14.64
C PRO A 215 -3.96 1.47 -13.86
N ILE A 216 -3.81 1.26 -12.56
CA ILE A 216 -3.00 2.12 -11.70
C ILE A 216 -1.48 1.97 -11.95
N ILE A 217 -1.05 0.84 -12.55
CA ILE A 217 0.37 0.57 -12.84
C ILE A 217 0.70 0.91 -14.29
N VAL A 218 -0.07 0.38 -15.24
CA VAL A 218 0.24 0.45 -16.68
C VAL A 218 -0.74 1.32 -17.47
N GLY A 219 -1.73 1.91 -16.82
CA GLY A 219 -2.82 2.60 -17.50
C GLY A 219 -3.87 1.65 -18.06
N HIS A 220 -4.78 2.18 -18.88
CA HIS A 220 -5.80 1.38 -19.52
C HIS A 220 -5.22 0.59 -20.70
N ARG A 221 -4.92 -0.71 -20.49
CA ARG A 221 -4.26 -1.58 -21.48
C ARG A 221 -4.93 -1.60 -22.87
N LYS A 222 -6.25 -1.37 -22.95
CA LYS A 222 -6.99 -1.33 -24.23
C LYS A 222 -6.68 -0.12 -25.10
N GLU A 223 -6.13 0.93 -24.51
CA GLU A 223 -5.78 2.19 -25.19
C GLU A 223 -4.30 2.24 -25.57
N VAL A 224 -3.53 1.22 -25.19
CA VAL A 224 -2.09 1.13 -25.46
C VAL A 224 -1.87 0.47 -26.82
N ALA A 225 -1.09 1.12 -27.68
CA ALA A 225 -0.62 0.54 -28.94
C ALA A 225 0.33 -0.64 -28.66
N PRO A 226 0.57 -1.55 -29.63
CA PRO A 226 1.54 -2.62 -29.47
C PRO A 226 2.93 -2.10 -29.06
N LEU A 227 3.61 -2.90 -28.23
CA LEU A 227 4.89 -2.55 -27.63
C LEU A 227 6.05 -3.20 -28.40
N LEU A 228 7.16 -2.50 -28.48
CA LEU A 228 8.43 -3.03 -28.95
C LEU A 228 9.29 -3.48 -27.78
N TYR A 229 9.88 -4.64 -27.88
CA TYR A 229 10.79 -5.14 -26.89
C TYR A 229 12.00 -5.83 -27.54
N SER A 230 13.20 -5.59 -27.01
CA SER A 230 14.43 -6.29 -27.40
C SER A 230 15.36 -6.31 -26.20
N GLY A 231 15.56 -7.48 -25.63
CA GLY A 231 16.34 -7.68 -24.43
C GLY A 231 16.25 -9.11 -23.92
N THR A 232 16.65 -9.33 -22.67
CA THR A 232 16.61 -10.62 -22.02
C THR A 232 15.24 -10.90 -21.40
N GLY A 233 14.97 -12.18 -21.10
CA GLY A 233 13.80 -12.60 -20.33
C GLY A 233 14.07 -12.61 -18.82
N ILE A 234 13.02 -12.53 -18.06
CA ILE A 234 13.02 -12.59 -16.59
C ILE A 234 12.06 -13.71 -16.19
N LEU A 235 12.46 -14.53 -15.23
CA LEU A 235 11.55 -15.42 -14.53
C LEU A 235 11.15 -14.77 -13.21
N ALA A 236 9.87 -14.76 -12.92
CA ALA A 236 9.33 -14.31 -11.66
C ALA A 236 8.95 -15.52 -10.81
N ASP A 237 9.25 -15.48 -9.52
CA ASP A 237 8.84 -16.53 -8.59
C ASP A 237 7.30 -16.54 -8.45
N PRO A 238 6.62 -17.58 -8.93
CA PRO A 238 5.15 -17.66 -8.89
C PRO A 238 4.60 -17.83 -7.47
N ASP A 239 5.42 -18.28 -6.53
CA ASP A 239 5.02 -18.51 -5.15
C ASP A 239 5.14 -17.23 -4.30
N ASN A 240 5.82 -16.19 -4.81
CA ASN A 240 5.95 -14.91 -4.14
C ASN A 240 4.80 -13.95 -4.53
N PRO A 241 3.82 -13.70 -3.65
CA PRO A 241 2.67 -12.84 -3.95
C PRO A 241 3.02 -11.35 -4.10
N LEU A 242 4.25 -10.94 -3.75
CA LEU A 242 4.71 -9.56 -3.86
C LEU A 242 5.28 -9.25 -5.25
N VAL A 243 5.58 -10.30 -6.02
CA VAL A 243 6.12 -10.20 -7.38
C VAL A 243 4.99 -10.09 -8.39
N LEU A 244 5.09 -9.12 -9.28
CA LEU A 244 4.08 -8.79 -10.28
C LEU A 244 4.66 -8.89 -11.69
N PRO A 245 4.17 -9.81 -12.55
CA PRO A 245 4.52 -9.82 -13.97
C PRO A 245 3.79 -8.64 -14.67
N LEU A 246 4.50 -7.52 -14.87
CA LEU A 246 3.91 -6.30 -15.46
C LEU A 246 3.70 -6.44 -16.97
N LEU A 247 4.67 -7.03 -17.67
CA LEU A 247 4.60 -7.36 -19.09
C LEU A 247 5.16 -8.76 -19.31
N THR A 248 4.37 -9.62 -19.95
CA THR A 248 4.79 -11.00 -20.29
C THR A 248 4.95 -11.16 -21.79
N ALA A 249 5.74 -12.13 -22.21
CA ALA A 249 5.87 -12.48 -23.62
C ALA A 249 4.66 -13.31 -24.11
N ASP A 250 4.55 -13.47 -25.43
CA ASP A 250 3.56 -14.36 -26.03
C ASP A 250 3.93 -15.83 -25.78
N SER A 251 2.95 -16.71 -25.95
CA SER A 251 3.10 -18.17 -25.83
C SER A 251 4.14 -18.79 -26.77
N THR A 252 4.49 -18.10 -27.85
CA THR A 252 5.45 -18.51 -28.88
C THR A 252 6.87 -18.03 -28.61
N ALA A 253 7.05 -17.15 -27.66
CA ALA A 253 8.35 -16.60 -27.29
C ALA A 253 9.16 -17.58 -26.43
N TYR A 254 10.47 -17.50 -26.54
CA TYR A 254 11.41 -18.22 -25.69
C TYR A 254 12.71 -17.42 -25.57
N THR A 255 13.51 -17.72 -24.56
CA THR A 255 14.83 -17.10 -24.39
C THR A 255 15.92 -18.01 -24.87
N TYR A 256 16.82 -17.49 -25.69
CA TYR A 256 18.01 -18.24 -26.14
C TYR A 256 19.06 -17.26 -26.66
N ILE A 257 20.30 -17.79 -26.85
CA ILE A 257 21.38 -17.04 -27.49
C ILE A 257 21.16 -17.09 -29.01
N PRO A 258 20.97 -15.92 -29.69
CA PRO A 258 20.82 -15.91 -31.15
C PRO A 258 21.99 -16.60 -31.86
N GLU A 259 21.74 -17.16 -33.04
CA GLU A 259 22.75 -17.81 -33.90
C GLU A 259 23.34 -19.11 -33.34
N GLN A 260 23.02 -19.53 -32.14
CA GLN A 260 23.42 -20.82 -31.61
C GLN A 260 22.34 -21.90 -31.84
N PRO A 261 22.70 -23.12 -32.21
CA PRO A 261 21.72 -24.20 -32.30
C PRO A 261 21.22 -24.55 -30.89
N ILE A 262 19.91 -24.68 -30.74
CA ILE A 262 19.28 -25.06 -29.47
C ILE A 262 19.73 -26.48 -29.10
N LYS A 263 20.52 -26.59 -28.02
CA LYS A 263 21.03 -27.88 -27.51
C LYS A 263 20.31 -28.27 -26.20
N GLU A 264 19.93 -27.31 -25.43
CA GLU A 264 19.26 -27.47 -24.16
C GLU A 264 17.88 -26.80 -24.20
N TYR A 265 17.00 -27.17 -23.30
CA TYR A 265 15.69 -26.55 -23.22
C TYR A 265 15.84 -25.08 -22.78
N PRO A 266 15.20 -24.12 -23.47
CA PRO A 266 15.30 -22.70 -23.10
C PRO A 266 14.89 -22.47 -21.65
N HIS A 267 15.57 -21.55 -20.96
CA HIS A 267 15.34 -21.25 -19.55
C HIS A 267 13.93 -20.68 -19.32
N ALA A 268 13.52 -19.74 -20.14
CA ALA A 268 12.17 -19.17 -20.10
C ALA A 268 11.43 -19.41 -21.42
N VAL A 269 10.17 -19.88 -21.33
CA VAL A 269 9.35 -20.23 -22.48
C VAL A 269 7.93 -19.75 -22.32
N GLY A 270 7.37 -19.16 -23.38
CA GLY A 270 5.98 -18.75 -23.46
C GLY A 270 5.63 -17.67 -22.44
N LYS A 271 4.44 -17.75 -21.87
CA LYS A 271 3.91 -16.76 -20.92
C LYS A 271 4.65 -16.66 -19.60
N ASN A 272 5.48 -17.64 -19.27
CA ASN A 272 6.34 -17.59 -18.09
C ASN A 272 7.55 -16.67 -18.29
N THR A 273 7.83 -16.28 -19.55
CA THR A 273 8.84 -15.27 -19.86
C THR A 273 8.28 -13.91 -19.53
N VAL A 274 8.73 -13.33 -18.46
CA VAL A 274 8.39 -11.96 -18.05
C VAL A 274 9.39 -11.00 -18.70
N LEU A 275 8.89 -9.93 -19.28
CA LEU A 275 9.69 -8.90 -19.95
C LEU A 275 9.96 -7.71 -19.01
N ILE A 276 8.97 -7.37 -18.21
CA ILE A 276 9.05 -6.35 -17.16
C ILE A 276 8.36 -6.94 -15.93
N ALA A 277 9.11 -7.03 -14.83
CA ALA A 277 8.63 -7.50 -13.54
C ALA A 277 8.62 -6.37 -12.51
N GLY A 278 7.68 -6.39 -11.60
CA GLY A 278 7.58 -5.45 -10.49
C GLY A 278 7.54 -6.16 -9.14
N LEU A 279 8.08 -5.52 -8.12
CA LEU A 279 7.96 -5.92 -6.73
C LEU A 279 7.24 -4.81 -5.96
N GLN A 280 6.18 -5.19 -5.28
CA GLN A 280 5.49 -4.33 -4.32
C GLN A 280 5.80 -4.84 -2.91
N ALA A 281 6.77 -4.24 -2.26
CA ALA A 281 7.20 -4.64 -0.93
C ALA A 281 6.17 -4.28 0.15
N ARG A 282 6.20 -4.98 1.29
CA ARG A 282 5.27 -4.75 2.41
C ARG A 282 5.43 -3.38 3.09
N ASN A 283 6.62 -2.77 2.98
CA ASN A 283 6.91 -1.41 3.44
C ASN A 283 6.48 -0.32 2.44
N ASN A 284 5.76 -0.70 1.38
CA ASN A 284 5.36 0.16 0.26
C ASN A 284 6.51 0.62 -0.65
N ALA A 285 7.70 0.03 -0.56
CA ALA A 285 8.73 0.21 -1.57
C ALA A 285 8.29 -0.45 -2.89
N ARG A 286 8.66 0.15 -4.01
CA ARG A 286 8.32 -0.34 -5.34
C ARG A 286 9.58 -0.51 -6.16
N VAL A 287 9.76 -1.70 -6.69
CA VAL A 287 10.91 -2.03 -7.53
C VAL A 287 10.41 -2.54 -8.86
N VAL A 288 11.02 -2.09 -9.95
CA VAL A 288 10.74 -2.62 -11.29
C VAL A 288 12.03 -3.01 -11.97
N PHE A 289 12.03 -4.22 -12.52
CA PHE A 289 13.04 -4.75 -13.39
C PHE A 289 12.52 -4.91 -14.81
N SER A 290 13.17 -4.28 -15.77
CA SER A 290 12.96 -4.49 -17.19
C SER A 290 14.17 -5.24 -17.77
N GLY A 291 13.96 -6.30 -18.51
CA GLY A 291 15.03 -7.00 -19.24
C GLY A 291 15.51 -6.24 -20.48
N SER A 292 15.03 -5.03 -20.72
CA SER A 292 15.40 -4.21 -21.89
C SER A 292 15.58 -2.75 -21.54
N LEU A 293 16.80 -2.24 -21.63
CA LEU A 293 17.08 -0.83 -21.57
C LEU A 293 16.47 -0.09 -22.78
N LYS A 294 16.47 -0.72 -23.97
CA LYS A 294 15.90 -0.16 -25.20
C LYS A 294 14.41 0.15 -25.08
N PHE A 295 13.70 -0.53 -24.17
CA PHE A 295 12.27 -0.27 -23.91
C PHE A 295 11.99 1.20 -23.53
N PHE A 296 12.93 1.86 -22.85
CA PHE A 296 12.85 3.25 -22.40
C PHE A 296 13.52 4.25 -23.37
N SER A 297 14.05 3.77 -24.51
CA SER A 297 14.79 4.63 -25.45
C SER A 297 13.85 5.51 -26.28
N ASP A 298 14.38 6.68 -26.69
CA ASP A 298 13.71 7.62 -27.58
C ASP A 298 13.40 6.99 -28.95
N ASP A 299 14.27 6.07 -29.41
CA ASP A 299 14.06 5.31 -30.64
C ASP A 299 12.79 4.46 -30.55
N TYR A 300 12.61 3.67 -29.47
CA TYR A 300 11.42 2.88 -29.31
C TYR A 300 10.17 3.71 -29.01
N PHE A 301 10.32 4.87 -28.41
CA PHE A 301 9.18 5.77 -28.16
C PHE A 301 8.61 6.39 -29.43
N THR A 302 9.44 6.58 -30.47
CA THR A 302 9.04 7.24 -31.70
C THR A 302 8.89 6.28 -32.89
N SER A 303 9.35 5.03 -32.76
CA SER A 303 9.27 4.05 -33.83
C SER A 303 7.84 3.62 -34.16
N SER A 304 7.59 3.38 -35.44
CA SER A 304 6.37 2.68 -35.86
C SER A 304 6.49 1.17 -35.59
N VAL A 305 5.37 0.53 -35.34
CA VAL A 305 5.30 -0.91 -35.03
C VAL A 305 4.50 -1.61 -36.10
N GLN A 306 5.05 -2.71 -36.64
CA GLN A 306 4.35 -3.56 -37.59
C GLN A 306 4.78 -5.01 -37.39
N LYS A 307 3.83 -5.87 -37.03
CA LYS A 307 4.05 -7.31 -36.84
C LYS A 307 4.03 -8.01 -38.19
N GLY A 308 5.20 -8.33 -38.74
CA GLY A 308 5.32 -8.91 -40.07
C GLY A 308 4.87 -7.95 -41.19
N GLU A 309 5.05 -8.36 -42.45
CA GLU A 309 4.77 -7.48 -43.60
C GLU A 309 3.28 -7.27 -43.88
N GLU A 310 2.41 -8.19 -43.45
CA GLU A 310 0.98 -8.19 -43.77
C GLU A 310 0.10 -7.57 -42.65
N ALA A 311 0.65 -7.30 -41.47
CA ALA A 311 -0.10 -6.80 -40.35
C ALA A 311 -0.32 -5.28 -40.37
N GLU A 312 -1.30 -4.82 -39.60
CA GLU A 312 -1.60 -3.39 -39.42
C GLU A 312 -0.39 -2.65 -38.88
N LYS A 313 -0.08 -1.50 -39.49
CA LYS A 313 1.02 -0.62 -39.07
C LYS A 313 0.53 0.42 -38.10
N TYR A 314 1.10 0.45 -36.92
CA TYR A 314 0.88 1.49 -35.92
C TYR A 314 1.94 2.60 -36.09
N PRO A 315 1.54 3.88 -36.17
CA PRO A 315 2.48 4.97 -36.44
C PRO A 315 3.48 5.24 -35.31
N VAL A 316 3.10 4.91 -34.08
CA VAL A 316 3.92 5.08 -32.87
C VAL A 316 3.69 3.90 -31.93
N SER A 317 4.76 3.44 -31.28
CA SER A 317 4.68 2.36 -30.28
C SER A 317 3.98 2.81 -28.99
N GLY A 318 3.45 1.86 -28.23
CA GLY A 318 2.91 2.08 -26.89
C GLY A 318 3.96 2.24 -25.80
N ASN A 319 5.27 2.09 -26.12
CA ASN A 319 6.35 2.07 -25.15
C ASN A 319 6.40 3.31 -24.26
N LYS A 320 6.29 4.49 -24.86
CA LYS A 320 6.29 5.75 -24.10
C LYS A 320 5.18 5.78 -23.04
N GLN A 321 3.96 5.41 -23.41
CA GLN A 321 2.80 5.44 -22.52
C GLN A 321 3.02 4.48 -21.33
N VAL A 322 3.46 3.26 -21.60
CA VAL A 322 3.68 2.25 -20.55
C VAL A 322 4.89 2.59 -19.70
N ALA A 323 6.00 3.02 -20.29
CA ALA A 323 7.21 3.42 -19.56
C ALA A 323 6.94 4.56 -18.57
N LEU A 324 6.17 5.57 -18.99
CA LEU A 324 5.79 6.69 -18.12
C LEU A 324 4.80 6.24 -17.03
N ALA A 325 3.83 5.37 -17.35
CA ALA A 325 2.90 4.84 -16.37
C ALA A 325 3.62 4.01 -15.28
N ILE A 326 4.56 3.15 -15.68
CA ILE A 326 5.41 2.38 -14.76
C ILE A 326 6.23 3.32 -13.88
N ALA A 327 6.85 4.37 -14.45
CA ALA A 327 7.62 5.35 -13.68
C ALA A 327 6.74 6.08 -12.65
N ASN A 328 5.52 6.49 -13.04
CA ASN A 328 4.56 7.12 -12.13
C ASN A 328 4.20 6.21 -10.96
N TRP A 329 4.04 4.92 -11.24
CA TRP A 329 3.74 3.94 -10.20
C TRP A 329 4.96 3.70 -9.30
N VAL A 330 6.15 3.43 -9.87
CA VAL A 330 7.38 3.18 -9.09
C VAL A 330 7.69 4.33 -8.15
N PHE A 331 7.61 5.57 -8.63
CA PHE A 331 7.93 6.75 -7.83
C PHE A 331 6.75 7.26 -6.98
N LYS A 332 5.75 6.43 -6.80
CA LYS A 332 4.61 6.71 -5.92
C LYS A 332 3.79 7.95 -6.29
N GLU A 333 3.79 8.39 -7.56
CA GLU A 333 2.89 9.43 -8.04
C GLU A 333 1.44 8.95 -8.16
N GLN A 334 1.24 7.64 -8.21
CA GLN A 334 -0.08 7.00 -8.28
C GLN A 334 -0.21 5.85 -7.28
N GLY A 335 -1.44 5.58 -6.87
CA GLY A 335 -1.76 4.44 -6.02
C GLY A 335 -1.36 4.58 -4.56
N GLN A 336 -1.05 5.78 -4.07
CA GLN A 336 -0.88 6.00 -2.64
C GLN A 336 -2.24 6.17 -1.96
N LEU A 337 -2.47 5.40 -0.91
CA LEU A 337 -3.66 5.50 -0.07
C LEU A 337 -3.29 6.03 1.31
N ARG A 338 -4.19 6.82 1.89
CA ARG A 338 -4.09 7.22 3.31
C ARG A 338 -5.45 7.15 3.99
N VAL A 339 -5.43 6.92 5.28
CA VAL A 339 -6.60 7.09 6.14
C VAL A 339 -6.68 8.55 6.58
N HIS A 340 -7.77 9.23 6.23
CA HIS A 340 -8.01 10.60 6.66
C HIS A 340 -8.58 10.65 8.07
N SER A 341 -9.60 9.86 8.35
CA SER A 341 -10.24 9.78 9.68
C SER A 341 -10.83 8.40 9.95
N VAL A 342 -10.83 8.00 11.22
CA VAL A 342 -11.51 6.82 11.72
C VAL A 342 -12.41 7.23 12.88
N GLN A 343 -13.68 6.82 12.83
CA GLN A 343 -14.65 7.08 13.86
C GLN A 343 -15.46 5.81 14.17
N HIS A 344 -15.78 5.61 15.43
CA HIS A 344 -16.65 4.53 15.85
C HIS A 344 -17.57 5.01 16.99
N HIS A 345 -18.82 4.59 16.97
CA HIS A 345 -19.79 4.97 17.98
C HIS A 345 -20.90 3.91 18.10
N LYS A 346 -21.73 4.01 19.13
CA LYS A 346 -22.96 3.23 19.22
C LYS A 346 -24.01 3.78 18.27
N GLU A 347 -24.90 2.93 17.81
CA GLU A 347 -26.03 3.37 17.00
C GLU A 347 -26.88 4.42 17.76
N GLY A 348 -27.07 5.58 17.13
CA GLY A 348 -27.78 6.72 17.73
C GLY A 348 -26.90 7.68 18.54
N GLU A 349 -25.64 7.36 18.82
CA GLU A 349 -24.67 8.24 19.46
C GLU A 349 -23.67 8.77 18.42
N LYS A 350 -22.98 9.89 18.73
CA LYS A 350 -21.95 10.46 17.85
C LYS A 350 -20.54 10.39 18.45
N VAL A 351 -20.46 10.10 19.75
CA VAL A 351 -19.20 10.09 20.50
C VAL A 351 -18.81 8.64 20.80
N PRO A 352 -17.53 8.27 20.64
CA PRO A 352 -17.06 6.93 21.00
C PRO A 352 -17.22 6.72 22.51
N PRO A 353 -17.82 5.60 22.95
CA PRO A 353 -17.92 5.26 24.36
C PRO A 353 -16.57 4.76 24.90
N HIS A 354 -16.34 4.88 26.21
CA HIS A 354 -15.17 4.28 26.85
C HIS A 354 -15.16 2.73 26.75
N ALA A 355 -16.34 2.11 26.70
CA ALA A 355 -16.49 0.70 26.48
C ALA A 355 -17.86 0.39 25.87
N TYR A 356 -17.88 -0.55 24.97
CA TYR A 356 -19.11 -1.12 24.42
C TYR A 356 -19.65 -2.22 25.35
N THR A 357 -20.93 -2.51 25.24
CA THR A 357 -21.53 -3.67 25.90
C THR A 357 -21.75 -4.77 24.87
N ILE A 358 -21.65 -6.04 25.29
CA ILE A 358 -21.98 -7.16 24.43
C ILE A 358 -23.38 -6.99 23.81
N MET A 359 -23.54 -7.47 22.56
CA MET A 359 -24.80 -7.41 21.81
C MET A 359 -25.27 -6.00 21.41
N GLU A 360 -24.53 -4.93 21.68
CA GLU A 360 -24.83 -3.58 21.19
C GLU A 360 -24.51 -3.44 19.68
N GLN A 361 -25.17 -2.50 19.02
CA GLN A 361 -24.88 -2.13 17.62
C GLN A 361 -23.73 -1.13 17.58
N LEU A 362 -22.67 -1.49 16.85
CA LEU A 362 -21.52 -0.63 16.59
C LEU A 362 -21.61 -0.09 15.17
N VAL A 363 -21.34 1.19 15.03
CA VAL A 363 -21.16 1.89 13.75
C VAL A 363 -19.71 2.28 13.63
N TYR A 364 -19.05 1.83 12.58
CA TYR A 364 -17.67 2.18 12.23
C TYR A 364 -17.66 2.99 10.95
N THR A 365 -16.92 4.08 10.94
CA THR A 365 -16.76 4.95 9.77
C THR A 365 -15.28 5.21 9.53
N ILE A 366 -14.85 5.10 8.28
CA ILE A 366 -13.49 5.43 7.83
C ILE A 366 -13.55 6.31 6.60
N GLU A 367 -12.66 7.29 6.54
CA GLU A 367 -12.45 8.13 5.37
C GLU A 367 -11.08 7.83 4.77
N VAL A 368 -11.05 7.52 3.47
CA VAL A 368 -9.85 7.11 2.74
C VAL A 368 -9.66 8.00 1.53
N ASP A 369 -8.44 8.50 1.38
CA ASP A 369 -8.02 9.30 0.23
C ASP A 369 -6.99 8.54 -0.60
N ILE A 370 -6.96 8.83 -1.90
CA ILE A 370 -5.94 8.40 -2.86
C ILE A 370 -5.16 9.61 -3.37
N TRP A 371 -3.87 9.44 -3.59
CA TRP A 371 -3.05 10.45 -4.25
C TRP A 371 -3.09 10.30 -5.77
N GLU A 372 -3.58 11.33 -6.45
CA GLU A 372 -3.65 11.38 -7.91
C GLU A 372 -3.44 12.82 -8.39
N GLU A 373 -2.65 12.99 -9.45
CA GLU A 373 -2.41 14.30 -10.11
C GLU A 373 -1.96 15.40 -9.14
N GLY A 374 -1.12 15.06 -8.18
CA GLY A 374 -0.60 16.03 -7.22
C GLY A 374 -1.59 16.46 -6.13
N GLN A 375 -2.72 15.77 -5.97
CA GLN A 375 -3.75 16.08 -4.98
C GLN A 375 -4.31 14.83 -4.32
N TRP A 376 -4.72 14.95 -3.07
CA TRP A 376 -5.49 13.92 -2.38
C TRP A 376 -6.95 13.98 -2.83
N LYS A 377 -7.43 12.92 -3.45
CA LYS A 377 -8.81 12.74 -3.89
C LYS A 377 -9.51 11.68 -3.05
N PRO A 378 -10.84 11.73 -2.87
CA PRO A 378 -11.56 10.66 -2.21
C PRO A 378 -11.39 9.33 -2.94
N PHE A 379 -10.92 8.29 -2.24
CA PHE A 379 -10.79 6.95 -2.81
C PHE A 379 -12.16 6.27 -2.91
N ASN A 380 -12.51 5.73 -4.07
CA ASN A 380 -13.79 5.10 -4.32
C ASN A 380 -13.60 3.64 -4.75
N THR A 381 -13.97 2.73 -3.87
CA THR A 381 -14.00 1.28 -4.11
C THR A 381 -15.18 0.66 -3.37
N ASP A 382 -15.48 -0.60 -3.62
CA ASP A 382 -16.59 -1.31 -2.96
C ASP A 382 -16.10 -2.58 -2.21
N ASP A 383 -14.78 -2.74 -2.05
CA ASP A 383 -14.15 -3.98 -1.55
C ASP A 383 -13.36 -3.80 -0.24
N ILE A 384 -13.44 -2.65 0.42
CA ILE A 384 -12.81 -2.44 1.73
C ILE A 384 -13.55 -3.27 2.79
N GLN A 385 -12.81 -4.03 3.58
CA GLN A 385 -13.35 -4.88 4.64
C GLN A 385 -12.90 -4.39 6.01
N LEU A 386 -13.82 -4.49 6.97
CA LEU A 386 -13.58 -4.30 8.40
C LEU A 386 -13.57 -5.66 9.08
N GLU A 387 -12.58 -5.86 9.92
CA GLU A 387 -12.49 -7.01 10.81
C GLU A 387 -12.60 -6.56 12.27
N PHE A 388 -13.46 -7.22 13.02
CA PHE A 388 -13.56 -7.07 14.47
C PHE A 388 -12.91 -8.27 15.11
N VAL A 389 -11.70 -8.07 15.62
CA VAL A 389 -10.76 -9.14 16.01
C VAL A 389 -10.46 -9.07 17.50
N ARG A 390 -10.35 -10.23 18.14
CA ARG A 390 -9.82 -10.36 19.50
C ARG A 390 -8.53 -11.21 19.51
N ILE A 391 -8.61 -12.50 19.29
CA ILE A 391 -7.53 -13.43 18.95
C ILE A 391 -7.75 -13.82 17.50
N ASP A 392 -8.98 -14.26 17.20
CA ASP A 392 -9.47 -14.54 15.86
C ASP A 392 -10.53 -13.51 15.44
N PRO A 393 -10.77 -13.33 14.14
CA PRO A 393 -11.83 -12.45 13.65
C PRO A 393 -13.21 -12.98 14.05
N PHE A 394 -13.97 -12.24 14.84
CA PHE A 394 -15.36 -12.55 15.19
C PHE A 394 -16.36 -12.06 14.16
N VAL A 395 -16.09 -10.89 13.59
CA VAL A 395 -16.93 -10.30 12.54
C VAL A 395 -16.02 -9.79 11.43
N ARG A 396 -16.32 -10.18 10.18
CA ARG A 396 -15.74 -9.60 8.99
C ARG A 396 -16.87 -9.09 8.12
N THR A 397 -16.83 -7.81 7.76
CA THR A 397 -17.88 -7.19 6.97
C THR A 397 -17.30 -6.21 5.97
N THR A 398 -17.91 -6.15 4.79
CA THR A 398 -17.55 -5.14 3.78
C THR A 398 -18.17 -3.80 4.16
N LEU A 399 -17.38 -2.74 4.06
CA LEU A 399 -17.80 -1.38 4.31
C LEU A 399 -18.68 -0.87 3.15
N ILE A 400 -19.75 -0.18 3.48
CA ILE A 400 -20.66 0.41 2.50
C ILE A 400 -20.27 1.87 2.29
N ARG A 401 -20.05 2.24 1.02
CA ARG A 401 -19.75 3.63 0.66
C ARG A 401 -20.99 4.50 0.82
N LYS A 402 -20.92 5.50 1.71
CA LYS A 402 -21.98 6.48 1.95
C LYS A 402 -21.79 7.77 1.17
N GLN A 403 -20.54 8.20 1.03
CA GLN A 403 -20.11 9.39 0.30
C GLN A 403 -18.79 9.08 -0.38
N PRO A 404 -18.33 9.87 -1.36
CA PRO A 404 -17.01 9.72 -1.93
C PRO A 404 -15.94 9.68 -0.83
N GLY A 405 -15.12 8.62 -0.83
CA GLY A 405 -14.06 8.41 0.17
C GLY A 405 -14.53 8.01 1.58
N LYS A 406 -15.83 8.01 1.86
CA LYS A 406 -16.37 7.71 3.20
C LYS A 406 -17.13 6.39 3.23
N TYR A 407 -16.69 5.50 4.10
CA TYR A 407 -17.19 4.14 4.25
C TYR A 407 -17.75 3.90 5.64
N GLU A 408 -18.83 3.15 5.72
CA GLU A 408 -19.52 2.83 6.98
C GLU A 408 -19.83 1.34 7.07
N ALA A 409 -19.64 0.75 8.23
CA ALA A 409 -20.17 -0.55 8.57
C ALA A 409 -20.98 -0.49 9.86
N LYS A 410 -22.07 -1.25 9.88
CA LYS A 410 -22.89 -1.48 11.07
C LYS A 410 -22.95 -2.96 11.35
N PHE A 411 -22.62 -3.35 12.57
CA PHE A 411 -22.71 -4.74 12.98
C PHE A 411 -23.00 -4.84 14.48
N LYS A 412 -23.49 -6.00 14.86
CA LYS A 412 -23.78 -6.33 16.26
C LYS A 412 -22.54 -6.94 16.91
N ILE A 413 -22.14 -6.38 18.05
CA ILE A 413 -21.01 -6.90 18.84
C ILE A 413 -21.34 -8.31 19.34
N PRO A 414 -20.40 -9.27 19.27
CA PRO A 414 -20.58 -10.63 19.76
C PRO A 414 -20.89 -10.70 21.26
N ASP A 415 -21.46 -11.82 21.71
CA ASP A 415 -21.71 -12.10 23.12
C ASP A 415 -20.46 -12.63 23.85
N VAL A 416 -19.32 -11.98 23.58
CA VAL A 416 -18.03 -12.27 24.24
C VAL A 416 -17.39 -10.96 24.63
N TYR A 417 -17.11 -10.80 25.92
CA TYR A 417 -16.44 -9.59 26.42
C TYR A 417 -14.91 -9.70 26.30
N GLY A 418 -14.25 -8.56 26.29
CA GLY A 418 -12.78 -8.45 26.19
C GLY A 418 -12.34 -7.20 25.46
N VAL A 419 -11.07 -7.18 25.09
CA VAL A 419 -10.47 -6.11 24.28
C VAL A 419 -10.45 -6.58 22.83
N TYR A 420 -10.98 -5.78 21.94
CA TYR A 420 -11.08 -6.03 20.52
C TYR A 420 -10.34 -4.97 19.72
N GLN A 421 -10.02 -5.30 18.50
CA GLN A 421 -9.46 -4.38 17.51
C GLN A 421 -10.41 -4.29 16.32
N LEU A 422 -10.64 -3.07 15.87
CA LEU A 422 -11.30 -2.75 14.61
C LEU A 422 -10.20 -2.56 13.58
N ASN A 423 -9.98 -3.58 12.75
CA ASN A 423 -8.91 -3.60 11.78
C ASN A 423 -9.47 -3.42 10.36
N VAL A 424 -8.90 -2.49 9.64
CA VAL A 424 -9.06 -2.39 8.20
C VAL A 424 -7.69 -2.65 7.58
N ASN A 425 -7.62 -3.68 6.76
CA ASN A 425 -6.44 -4.08 6.03
C ASN A 425 -6.82 -4.14 4.55
N TYR A 426 -6.29 -3.19 3.76
CA TYR A 426 -6.53 -3.12 2.34
C TYR A 426 -5.21 -3.23 1.59
N ASP A 427 -5.00 -4.40 0.99
CA ASP A 427 -3.83 -4.74 0.21
C ASP A 427 -4.30 -5.17 -1.18
N ARG A 428 -4.03 -4.34 -2.18
CA ARG A 428 -4.40 -4.56 -3.58
C ARG A 428 -3.24 -4.17 -4.49
N ILE A 429 -3.14 -4.89 -5.59
CA ILE A 429 -2.11 -4.68 -6.61
C ILE A 429 -2.12 -3.23 -7.07
N GLY A 430 -0.97 -2.58 -7.02
CA GLY A 430 -0.75 -1.21 -7.46
C GLY A 430 -1.01 -0.13 -6.41
N TYR A 431 -1.75 -0.44 -5.34
CA TYR A 431 -2.00 0.50 -4.24
C TYR A 431 -1.03 0.28 -3.08
N THR A 432 -0.72 1.34 -2.34
CA THR A 432 0.00 1.19 -1.08
C THR A 432 -0.87 0.47 -0.05
N HIS A 433 -0.22 -0.34 0.78
CA HIS A 433 -0.89 -1.06 1.85
C HIS A 433 -1.55 -0.08 2.83
N LEU A 434 -2.87 -0.12 2.94
CA LEU A 434 -3.64 0.68 3.88
C LEU A 434 -3.99 -0.17 5.09
N TYR A 435 -3.41 0.17 6.23
CA TYR A 435 -3.67 -0.51 7.49
C TYR A 435 -4.08 0.47 8.57
N THR A 436 -5.15 0.15 9.29
CA THR A 436 -5.54 0.86 10.50
C THR A 436 -6.12 -0.10 11.52
N SER A 437 -5.77 0.11 12.77
CA SER A 437 -6.23 -0.68 13.90
C SER A 437 -6.67 0.24 15.03
N THR A 438 -7.90 0.08 15.47
CA THR A 438 -8.46 0.83 16.60
C THR A 438 -8.91 -0.12 17.69
N GLN A 439 -8.32 0.02 18.88
CA GLN A 439 -8.63 -0.83 20.01
C GLN A 439 -9.88 -0.35 20.74
N VAL A 440 -10.81 -1.28 21.01
CA VAL A 440 -12.05 -1.02 21.73
C VAL A 440 -12.28 -2.06 22.82
N SER A 441 -12.80 -1.62 23.97
CA SER A 441 -13.15 -2.50 25.08
C SER A 441 -14.63 -2.88 25.01
N VAL A 442 -14.91 -4.16 25.20
CA VAL A 442 -16.28 -4.70 25.27
C VAL A 442 -16.49 -5.31 26.66
N ARG A 443 -17.50 -4.83 27.37
CA ARG A 443 -17.86 -5.28 28.71
C ARG A 443 -19.09 -6.20 28.69
N PRO A 444 -19.27 -7.06 29.70
CA PRO A 444 -20.50 -7.82 29.88
C PRO A 444 -21.66 -6.89 30.28
N LEU A 445 -22.88 -7.44 30.25
CA LEU A 445 -24.05 -6.76 30.77
C LEU A 445 -23.91 -6.54 32.29
N GLN A 446 -24.36 -5.37 32.74
CA GLN A 446 -24.53 -5.10 34.17
C GLN A 446 -25.78 -5.82 34.70
N HIS A 447 -25.88 -6.04 36.03
CA HIS A 447 -27.01 -6.70 36.63
C HIS A 447 -28.37 -6.09 36.28
N THR A 448 -28.43 -4.79 36.07
CA THR A 448 -29.63 -4.04 35.67
C THR A 448 -30.01 -4.19 34.22
N GLN A 449 -29.10 -4.66 33.36
CA GLN A 449 -29.26 -4.78 31.90
C GLN A 449 -29.74 -6.18 31.47
N TYR A 450 -29.69 -7.19 32.38
CA TYR A 450 -30.21 -8.51 32.06
C TYR A 450 -31.73 -8.46 31.95
N GLU A 451 -32.28 -9.28 31.05
CA GLU A 451 -33.73 -9.46 30.92
C GLU A 451 -34.33 -9.94 32.23
N ARG A 452 -35.43 -9.32 32.62
CA ARG A 452 -36.11 -9.60 33.90
C ARG A 452 -36.81 -10.97 33.92
N PHE A 453 -37.29 -11.40 32.76
CA PHE A 453 -38.01 -12.67 32.59
C PHE A 453 -37.30 -13.53 31.55
N ILE A 454 -36.47 -14.46 32.03
CA ILE A 454 -35.73 -15.38 31.19
C ILE A 454 -36.68 -16.48 30.70
N PRO A 455 -36.85 -16.74 29.40
CA PRO A 455 -37.76 -17.76 28.87
C PRO A 455 -37.53 -19.16 29.46
N SER A 456 -36.27 -19.55 29.71
CA SER A 456 -35.91 -20.83 30.34
C SER A 456 -36.40 -20.96 31.79
N ALA A 457 -36.72 -19.88 32.46
CA ALA A 457 -37.24 -19.85 33.83
C ALA A 457 -38.79 -19.88 33.90
N TYR A 458 -39.50 -19.81 32.77
CA TYR A 458 -40.98 -19.85 32.75
C TYR A 458 -41.59 -21.05 33.45
N PRO A 459 -41.08 -22.28 33.34
CA PRO A 459 -41.64 -23.42 34.11
C PRO A 459 -41.62 -23.17 35.61
N TYR A 460 -40.58 -22.51 36.14
CA TYR A 460 -40.48 -22.17 37.56
C TYR A 460 -41.47 -21.06 37.94
N TYR A 461 -41.67 -20.06 37.11
CA TYR A 461 -42.67 -19.02 37.34
C TYR A 461 -44.08 -19.59 37.31
N VAL A 462 -44.39 -20.47 36.33
CA VAL A 462 -45.68 -21.11 36.22
C VAL A 462 -45.95 -21.98 37.44
N SER A 463 -44.97 -22.75 37.93
CA SER A 463 -45.14 -23.58 39.13
C SER A 463 -45.37 -22.71 40.38
N ALA A 464 -44.65 -21.61 40.56
CA ALA A 464 -44.83 -20.69 41.67
C ALA A 464 -46.22 -20.04 41.66
N PHE A 465 -46.68 -19.56 40.52
CA PHE A 465 -48.00 -18.97 40.38
C PHE A 465 -49.13 -20.00 40.55
N SER A 466 -48.95 -21.22 40.04
CA SER A 466 -49.93 -22.29 40.22
C SER A 466 -50.05 -22.72 41.67
N MET A 467 -48.90 -22.81 42.38
CA MET A 467 -48.94 -23.07 43.85
C MET A 467 -49.67 -21.95 44.61
N MET A 468 -49.38 -20.68 44.31
CA MET A 468 -50.08 -19.58 44.93
C MET A 468 -51.60 -19.63 44.67
N ALA A 469 -51.98 -19.89 43.42
CA ALA A 469 -53.41 -20.09 43.08
C ALA A 469 -54.03 -21.27 43.80
N GLY A 470 -53.29 -22.40 43.89
CA GLY A 470 -53.71 -23.57 44.63
C GLY A 470 -53.92 -23.30 46.12
N VAL A 471 -53.00 -22.64 46.78
CA VAL A 471 -53.13 -22.21 48.19
C VAL A 471 -54.29 -21.26 48.36
N PHE A 472 -54.50 -20.34 47.48
CA PHE A 472 -55.67 -19.41 47.55
C PHE A 472 -56.96 -20.14 47.42
N LEU A 473 -57.15 -21.08 46.47
CA LEU A 473 -58.33 -21.85 46.27
C LEU A 473 -58.58 -22.79 47.49
N PHE A 474 -57.49 -23.44 47.95
CA PHE A 474 -57.59 -24.31 49.16
C PHE A 474 -58.03 -23.51 50.40
N SER A 475 -57.48 -22.28 50.59
CA SER A 475 -57.87 -21.44 51.68
C SER A 475 -59.38 -21.09 51.63
N PHE A 476 -59.88 -20.85 50.41
CA PHE A 476 -61.31 -20.56 50.22
C PHE A 476 -62.20 -21.79 50.57
N VAL A 477 -61.82 -22.98 50.12
CA VAL A 477 -62.49 -24.23 50.42
C VAL A 477 -62.42 -24.50 51.92
N PHE A 478 -61.25 -24.32 52.53
CA PHE A 478 -61.03 -24.57 53.95
C PHE A 478 -61.90 -23.70 54.85
N LEU A 479 -61.99 -22.38 54.50
CA LEU A 479 -62.82 -21.44 55.27
C LEU A 479 -64.31 -21.68 55.12
N HIS A 480 -64.77 -22.33 54.06
CA HIS A 480 -66.17 -22.63 53.81
C HIS A 480 -66.54 -24.09 54.11
N TYR A 481 -65.58 -24.89 54.49
CA TYR A 481 -65.84 -26.28 54.87
C TYR A 481 -66.57 -26.35 56.21
N LYS A 482 -67.75 -26.92 56.18
CA LYS A 482 -68.53 -27.22 57.39
C LYS A 482 -68.48 -28.73 57.65
N ASP A 483 -67.96 -29.12 58.83
CA ASP A 483 -68.08 -30.48 59.28
C ASP A 483 -69.55 -30.82 59.54
N GLU A 484 -70.06 -31.73 58.80
CA GLU A 484 -71.38 -32.31 59.16
C GLU A 484 -71.18 -33.20 60.40
N SER A 485 -71.64 -32.72 61.53
CA SER A 485 -71.67 -33.56 62.72
C SER A 485 -72.48 -34.84 62.44
N PRO A 486 -72.00 -36.04 62.85
CA PRO A 486 -72.68 -37.30 62.61
C PRO A 486 -74.05 -37.25 63.31
N LYS A 487 -75.13 -37.43 62.53
CA LYS A 487 -76.48 -37.57 63.07
C LYS A 487 -76.49 -38.77 64.05
N SER A 488 -76.71 -38.51 65.36
CA SER A 488 -76.93 -39.55 66.32
C SER A 488 -78.17 -40.32 65.92
N LYS A 489 -78.10 -41.62 65.76
CA LYS A 489 -79.25 -42.53 65.66
C LYS A 489 -79.90 -42.48 66.99
N SER A 490 -81.12 -41.93 67.03
CA SER A 490 -82.03 -42.18 68.16
C SER A 490 -82.74 -43.50 67.93
N ASP A 491 -82.55 -44.44 68.81
CA ASP A 491 -83.42 -45.62 68.99
C ASP A 491 -84.84 -45.20 69.26
#